data_71e066aa92ad45a7c1fb8009f5c55567
#
_entry.id   71e066aa92ad45a7c1fb8009f5c55567
#
_cell.length_a   1.000
_cell.length_b   1.000
_cell.length_c   1.000
_cell.angle_alpha   90.00
_cell.angle_beta   90.00
_cell.angle_gamma   90.00
#
_symmetry.space_group_name_H-M   'P 1'
#
loop_
_entity.id
_entity.type
_entity.pdbx_description
1 polymer ?
#
loop_
_entity_poly.entity_id
_entity_poly.type
_entity_poly.pdbx_seq_one_letter_code
_entity_poly.pdbx_strand_id
1 'polypeptide(L)'
;GPLFVLLTSRYKLTVPRFLMCNLSFADFCMGLYLLLIASVDSQTKGQYYNYAIDWQTGSGCGAAGFFTVFASELSVYTLTVITLERWHTITYAVQLDQRLRLRHAIPIMLGGWFFSTLIAMLPLVGISNYMKVSICLPMDVETTLSQVYILTILILNVVAFIIICACYIKIYFTVQNPELMATNKDTKIAKKMAVLIFTDVTCMAPISFFAISAAFKMPLITVTNSKVLLVLFYP
;
A
#
# COMPACT_ATOMS: atom_id res chain seq x y z
N GLY A 1 6.81 -8.84 17.52
CA GLY A 1 6.60 -8.65 16.08
C GLY A 1 7.92 -8.77 15.33
N PRO A 2 7.93 -9.00 13.99
CA PRO A 2 9.13 -9.22 13.20
C PRO A 2 10.11 -8.03 13.22
N LEU A 3 9.60 -6.82 13.40
CA LEU A 3 10.41 -5.60 13.52
C LEU A 3 11.34 -5.65 14.75
N PHE A 4 10.83 -6.11 15.90
CA PHE A 4 11.60 -6.19 17.14
C PHE A 4 12.72 -7.23 17.04
N VAL A 5 12.44 -8.38 16.43
CA VAL A 5 13.44 -9.45 16.20
C VAL A 5 14.53 -9.00 15.24
N LEU A 6 14.20 -8.21 14.20
CA LEU A 6 15.15 -7.68 13.23
C LEU A 6 16.06 -6.60 13.82
N LEU A 7 15.56 -5.76 14.73
CA LEU A 7 16.34 -4.73 15.43
C LEU A 7 17.25 -5.31 16.50
N THR A 8 16.88 -6.42 17.14
CA THR A 8 17.62 -7.02 18.28
C THR A 8 18.67 -8.03 17.81
N SER A 9 18.56 -8.58 16.59
CA SER A 9 19.53 -9.55 16.10
C SER A 9 20.81 -8.89 15.56
N ARG A 10 21.98 -9.31 16.07
CA ARG A 10 23.34 -8.91 15.62
C ARG A 10 23.69 -9.35 14.19
N TYR A 11 22.68 -9.68 13.34
CA TYR A 11 22.91 -10.11 11.96
C TYR A 11 23.17 -8.89 11.05
N LYS A 12 24.12 -9.02 10.12
CA LYS A 12 24.40 -8.00 9.09
C LYS A 12 23.10 -7.64 8.36
N LEU A 13 22.77 -6.35 8.34
CA LEU A 13 21.61 -5.81 7.65
C LEU A 13 21.81 -6.03 6.14
N THR A 14 20.99 -6.88 5.55
CA THR A 14 20.95 -7.11 4.10
C THR A 14 19.85 -6.28 3.47
N VAL A 15 19.98 -5.92 2.18
CA VAL A 15 18.99 -5.11 1.45
C VAL A 15 17.58 -5.72 1.57
N PRO A 16 17.36 -7.03 1.35
CA PRO A 16 16.02 -7.60 1.51
C PRO A 16 15.43 -7.46 2.91
N ARG A 17 16.26 -7.58 3.95
CA ARG A 17 15.80 -7.40 5.34
C ARG A 17 15.42 -5.96 5.62
N PHE A 18 16.22 -5.01 5.13
CA PHE A 18 15.92 -3.59 5.26
C PHE A 18 14.58 -3.23 4.59
N LEU A 19 14.34 -3.71 3.37
CA LEU A 19 13.09 -3.49 2.65
C LEU A 19 11.90 -4.13 3.37
N MET A 20 12.05 -5.35 3.90
CA MET A 20 11.02 -6.02 4.70
C MET A 20 10.70 -5.28 6.00
N CYS A 21 11.68 -4.62 6.63
CA CYS A 21 11.41 -3.75 7.80
C CYS A 21 10.54 -2.56 7.42
N ASN A 22 10.79 -1.93 6.28
CA ASN A 22 9.98 -0.82 5.79
C ASN A 22 8.55 -1.25 5.48
N LEU A 23 8.37 -2.43 4.85
CA LEU A 23 7.04 -3.00 4.61
C LEU A 23 6.31 -3.26 5.93
N SER A 24 6.95 -3.92 6.90
CA SER A 24 6.36 -4.18 8.22
C SER A 24 6.01 -2.89 8.98
N PHE A 25 6.73 -1.81 8.76
CA PHE A 25 6.39 -0.51 9.32
C PHE A 25 5.14 0.08 8.67
N ALA A 26 5.00 -0.01 7.35
CA ALA A 26 3.80 0.41 6.65
C ALA A 26 2.57 -0.39 7.12
N ASP A 27 2.71 -1.71 7.26
CA ASP A 27 1.65 -2.59 7.79
C ASP A 27 1.28 -2.22 9.24
N PHE A 28 2.26 -1.84 10.06
CA PHE A 28 2.02 -1.35 11.42
C PHE A 28 1.21 -0.04 11.42
N CYS A 29 1.52 0.90 10.54
CA CYS A 29 0.75 2.15 10.40
C CYS A 29 -0.68 1.87 9.93
N MET A 30 -0.88 0.91 9.01
CA MET A 30 -2.20 0.47 8.60
C MET A 30 -2.97 -0.16 9.78
N GLY A 31 -2.29 -0.97 10.60
CA GLY A 31 -2.87 -1.53 11.83
C GLY A 31 -3.32 -0.45 12.82
N LEU A 32 -2.56 0.63 12.98
CA LEU A 32 -2.96 1.78 13.80
C LEU A 32 -4.22 2.45 13.27
N TYR A 33 -4.33 2.63 11.96
CA TYR A 33 -5.54 3.16 11.33
C TYR A 33 -6.75 2.29 11.64
N LEU A 34 -6.64 0.97 11.43
CA LEU A 34 -7.74 0.02 11.72
C LEU A 34 -8.15 0.05 13.19
N LEU A 35 -7.19 0.14 14.11
CA LEU A 35 -7.47 0.28 15.54
C LEU A 35 -8.22 1.58 15.87
N LEU A 36 -7.86 2.69 15.23
CA LEU A 36 -8.56 3.96 15.39
C LEU A 36 -10.02 3.86 14.93
N ILE A 37 -10.24 3.33 13.73
CA ILE A 37 -11.60 3.14 13.20
C ILE A 37 -12.42 2.19 14.08
N ALA A 38 -11.86 1.05 14.47
CA ALA A 38 -12.52 0.07 15.32
C ALA A 38 -12.85 0.63 16.72
N SER A 39 -11.98 1.47 17.28
CA SER A 39 -12.24 2.11 18.59
C SER A 39 -13.43 3.07 18.52
N VAL A 40 -13.52 3.85 17.44
CA VAL A 40 -14.66 4.76 17.21
C VAL A 40 -15.96 3.98 17.00
N ASP A 41 -15.92 2.94 16.17
CA ASP A 41 -17.08 2.09 15.93
C ASP A 41 -17.58 1.42 17.21
N SER A 42 -16.66 0.91 18.05
CA SER A 42 -16.99 0.32 19.35
C SER A 42 -17.61 1.32 20.33
N GLN A 43 -17.14 2.58 20.34
CA GLN A 43 -17.66 3.63 21.23
C GLN A 43 -19.01 4.18 20.77
N THR A 44 -19.26 4.19 19.46
CA THR A 44 -20.47 4.75 18.84
C THR A 44 -21.54 3.71 18.53
N LYS A 45 -21.38 2.48 19.03
CA LYS A 45 -22.22 1.32 18.74
C LYS A 45 -23.71 1.62 18.84
N GLY A 46 -24.41 1.60 17.69
CA GLY A 46 -25.83 1.89 17.57
C GLY A 46 -26.25 3.36 17.62
N GLN A 47 -25.33 4.29 17.89
CA GLN A 47 -25.59 5.73 17.97
C GLN A 47 -24.62 6.57 17.10
N TYR A 48 -24.00 5.96 16.12
CA TYR A 48 -23.02 6.61 15.24
C TYR A 48 -23.56 7.92 14.65
N TYR A 49 -24.84 7.99 14.32
CA TYR A 49 -25.47 9.18 13.74
C TYR A 49 -25.29 10.44 14.61
N ASN A 50 -25.28 10.30 15.93
CA ASN A 50 -25.15 11.42 16.86
C ASN A 50 -23.70 11.95 16.95
N TYR A 51 -22.71 11.09 16.70
CA TYR A 51 -21.27 11.39 16.81
C TYR A 51 -20.54 11.51 15.47
N ALA A 52 -21.25 11.24 14.36
CA ALA A 52 -20.67 11.21 13.02
C ALA A 52 -20.01 12.55 12.64
N ILE A 53 -20.67 13.65 12.94
CA ILE A 53 -20.20 15.01 12.59
C ILE A 53 -18.93 15.32 13.40
N ASP A 54 -18.95 15.09 14.71
CA ASP A 54 -17.81 15.37 15.60
C ASP A 54 -16.60 14.51 15.25
N TRP A 55 -16.81 13.25 14.86
CA TRP A 55 -15.75 12.39 14.38
C TRP A 55 -15.17 12.85 13.05
N GLN A 56 -16.02 13.06 12.04
CA GLN A 56 -15.61 13.42 10.69
C GLN A 56 -14.92 14.78 10.63
N THR A 57 -15.37 15.76 11.42
CA THR A 57 -14.75 17.08 11.50
C THR A 57 -13.58 17.15 12.47
N GLY A 58 -13.40 16.13 13.30
CA GLY A 58 -12.36 16.07 14.30
C GLY A 58 -10.97 15.77 13.74
N SER A 59 -9.95 16.14 14.50
CA SER A 59 -8.54 15.83 14.18
C SER A 59 -8.26 14.33 14.09
N GLY A 60 -9.08 13.49 14.73
CA GLY A 60 -8.98 12.05 14.69
C GLY A 60 -9.17 11.48 13.29
N CYS A 61 -10.17 11.95 12.53
CA CYS A 61 -10.40 11.54 11.16
C CYS A 61 -9.27 12.00 10.23
N GLY A 62 -8.74 13.23 10.42
CA GLY A 62 -7.57 13.69 9.68
C GLY A 62 -6.34 12.81 9.91
N ALA A 63 -6.08 12.44 11.15
CA ALA A 63 -4.99 11.53 11.50
C ALA A 63 -5.19 10.12 10.92
N ALA A 64 -6.39 9.56 11.03
CA ALA A 64 -6.73 8.26 10.46
C ALA A 64 -6.54 8.23 8.93
N GLY A 65 -7.03 9.27 8.24
CA GLY A 65 -6.85 9.43 6.80
C GLY A 65 -5.38 9.57 6.40
N PHE A 66 -4.61 10.34 7.16
CA PHE A 66 -3.16 10.45 6.94
C PHE A 66 -2.47 9.09 7.05
N PHE A 67 -2.71 8.33 8.13
CA PHE A 67 -2.10 7.01 8.31
C PHE A 67 -2.47 6.02 7.22
N THR A 68 -3.72 6.02 6.77
CA THR A 68 -4.17 5.15 5.68
C THR A 68 -3.46 5.45 4.37
N VAL A 69 -3.46 6.70 3.92
CA VAL A 69 -2.81 7.08 2.66
C VAL A 69 -1.31 6.89 2.74
N PHE A 70 -0.68 7.33 3.82
CA PHE A 70 0.75 7.14 4.04
C PHE A 70 1.15 5.66 4.01
N ALA A 71 0.44 4.81 4.76
CA ALA A 71 0.74 3.39 4.85
C ALA A 71 0.53 2.67 3.51
N SER A 72 -0.57 2.95 2.79
CA SER A 72 -0.85 2.32 1.51
C SER A 72 0.18 2.72 0.44
N GLU A 73 0.51 4.00 0.30
CA GLU A 73 1.49 4.46 -0.67
C GLU A 73 2.91 3.94 -0.36
N LEU A 74 3.30 3.94 0.93
CA LEU A 74 4.59 3.39 1.36
C LEU A 74 4.67 1.88 1.13
N SER A 75 3.58 1.13 1.37
CA SER A 75 3.50 -0.31 1.13
C SER A 75 3.67 -0.63 -0.36
N VAL A 76 2.88 0.00 -1.24
CA VAL A 76 2.96 -0.20 -2.70
C VAL A 76 4.34 0.17 -3.24
N TYR A 77 4.90 1.29 -2.80
CA TYR A 77 6.25 1.70 -3.18
C TYR A 77 7.30 0.67 -2.75
N THR A 78 7.25 0.23 -1.48
CA THR A 78 8.18 -0.76 -0.93
C THR A 78 8.08 -2.11 -1.65
N LEU A 79 6.86 -2.59 -1.94
CA LEU A 79 6.63 -3.80 -2.71
C LEU A 79 7.20 -3.71 -4.13
N THR A 80 7.07 -2.56 -4.78
CA THR A 80 7.66 -2.30 -6.09
C THR A 80 9.18 -2.39 -6.04
N VAL A 81 9.81 -1.74 -5.05
CA VAL A 81 11.26 -1.78 -4.86
C VAL A 81 11.76 -3.20 -4.54
N ILE A 82 11.04 -3.95 -3.68
CA ILE A 82 11.36 -5.36 -3.38
C ILE A 82 11.31 -6.20 -4.65
N THR A 83 10.29 -6.02 -5.46
CA THR A 83 10.09 -6.79 -6.70
C THR A 83 11.19 -6.50 -7.72
N LEU A 84 11.54 -5.23 -7.90
CA LEU A 84 12.64 -4.80 -8.76
C LEU A 84 14.00 -5.36 -8.27
N GLU A 85 14.26 -5.30 -6.96
CA GLU A 85 15.47 -5.88 -6.36
C GLU A 85 15.55 -7.38 -6.63
N ARG A 86 14.44 -8.10 -6.47
CA ARG A 86 14.38 -9.54 -6.75
C ARG A 86 14.58 -9.88 -8.21
N TRP A 87 13.89 -9.15 -9.09
CA TRP A 87 14.09 -9.33 -10.52
C TRP A 87 15.56 -9.10 -10.91
N HIS A 88 16.16 -8.02 -10.42
CA HIS A 88 17.56 -7.70 -10.69
C HIS A 88 18.51 -8.79 -10.16
N THR A 89 18.31 -9.24 -8.92
CA THR A 89 19.15 -10.27 -8.29
C THR A 89 19.06 -11.62 -9.01
N ILE A 90 17.88 -11.99 -9.52
CA ILE A 90 17.67 -13.27 -10.21
C ILE A 90 18.20 -13.20 -11.64
N THR A 91 17.96 -12.10 -12.35
CA THR A 91 18.39 -11.95 -13.74
C THR A 91 19.92 -11.82 -13.88
N TYR A 92 20.55 -11.14 -12.93
CA TYR A 92 22.00 -10.91 -12.91
C TYR A 92 22.74 -11.77 -11.88
N ALA A 93 22.20 -12.97 -11.58
CA ALA A 93 22.75 -13.91 -10.59
C ALA A 93 24.23 -14.28 -10.86
N VAL A 94 24.65 -14.27 -12.12
CA VAL A 94 26.01 -14.60 -12.55
C VAL A 94 26.98 -13.42 -12.30
N GLN A 95 26.50 -12.19 -12.21
CA GLN A 95 27.31 -10.99 -12.02
C GLN A 95 27.21 -10.51 -10.55
N LEU A 96 28.03 -11.09 -9.68
CA LEU A 96 28.09 -10.78 -8.24
C LEU A 96 28.30 -9.29 -7.92
N ASP A 97 28.87 -8.53 -8.84
CA ASP A 97 29.22 -7.11 -8.67
C ASP A 97 28.01 -6.15 -8.86
N GLN A 98 26.92 -6.62 -9.46
CA GLN A 98 25.73 -5.80 -9.77
C GLN A 98 24.62 -5.88 -8.72
N ARG A 99 24.81 -6.60 -7.61
CA ARG A 99 23.80 -6.65 -6.55
C ARG A 99 23.55 -5.27 -5.94
N LEU A 100 22.29 -4.93 -5.76
CA LEU A 100 21.89 -3.68 -5.11
C LEU A 100 22.54 -3.61 -3.71
N ARG A 101 23.39 -2.61 -3.50
CA ARG A 101 24.04 -2.39 -2.20
C ARG A 101 23.12 -1.57 -1.29
N LEU A 102 23.23 -1.78 0.02
CA LEU A 102 22.45 -1.05 1.02
C LEU A 102 22.59 0.48 0.86
N ARG A 103 23.77 0.95 0.43
CA ARG A 103 24.04 2.35 0.12
C ARG A 103 23.11 2.97 -0.92
N HIS A 104 22.58 2.18 -1.86
CA HIS A 104 21.62 2.64 -2.87
C HIS A 104 20.17 2.40 -2.43
N ALA A 105 19.92 1.36 -1.65
CA ALA A 105 18.59 1.06 -1.15
C ALA A 105 18.08 2.12 -0.14
N ILE A 106 18.97 2.68 0.67
CA ILE A 106 18.61 3.72 1.67
C ILE A 106 18.03 4.97 1.00
N PRO A 107 18.70 5.65 0.05
CA PRO A 107 18.14 6.85 -0.58
C PRO A 107 16.88 6.56 -1.39
N ILE A 108 16.75 5.38 -2.00
CA ILE A 108 15.51 4.96 -2.68
C ILE A 108 14.36 4.92 -1.69
N MET A 109 14.54 4.29 -0.53
CA MET A 109 13.50 4.23 0.50
C MET A 109 13.20 5.58 1.13
N LEU A 110 14.19 6.44 1.36
CA LEU A 110 13.98 7.81 1.83
C LEU A 110 13.13 8.62 0.86
N GLY A 111 13.37 8.46 -0.46
CA GLY A 111 12.53 9.04 -1.50
C GLY A 111 11.08 8.57 -1.41
N GLY A 112 10.85 7.27 -1.19
CA GLY A 112 9.52 6.70 -0.98
C GLY A 112 8.82 7.24 0.28
N TRP A 113 9.54 7.37 1.38
CA TRP A 113 9.02 7.97 2.61
C TRP A 113 8.60 9.42 2.41
N PHE A 114 9.45 10.22 1.78
CA PHE A 114 9.15 11.62 1.46
C PHE A 114 7.93 11.73 0.55
N PHE A 115 7.87 10.92 -0.50
CA PHE A 115 6.75 10.87 -1.46
C PHE A 115 5.44 10.50 -0.75
N SER A 116 5.41 9.41 0.02
CA SER A 116 4.21 8.95 0.74
C SER A 116 3.72 9.98 1.75
N THR A 117 4.65 10.62 2.47
CA THR A 117 4.32 11.71 3.42
C THR A 117 3.71 12.90 2.68
N LEU A 118 4.31 13.32 1.57
CA LEU A 118 3.83 14.44 0.77
C LEU A 118 2.39 14.17 0.28
N ILE A 119 2.14 13.02 -0.32
CA ILE A 119 0.81 12.62 -0.80
C ILE A 119 -0.22 12.59 0.33
N ALA A 120 0.13 12.04 1.50
CA ALA A 120 -0.76 11.97 2.66
C ALA A 120 -1.03 13.35 3.30
N MET A 121 -0.14 14.32 3.15
CA MET A 121 -0.34 15.68 3.65
C MET A 121 -1.23 16.54 2.76
N LEU A 122 -1.32 16.27 1.46
CA LEU A 122 -2.08 17.07 0.50
C LEU A 122 -3.56 17.29 0.91
N PRO A 123 -4.31 16.28 1.36
CA PRO A 123 -5.68 16.48 1.83
C PRO A 123 -5.78 17.33 3.10
N LEU A 124 -4.78 17.28 3.98
CA LEU A 124 -4.75 18.09 5.21
C LEU A 124 -4.53 19.58 4.91
N VAL A 125 -3.89 19.90 3.79
CA VAL A 125 -3.65 21.30 3.31
C VAL A 125 -4.85 21.84 2.50
N GLY A 126 -5.88 21.00 2.26
CA GLY A 126 -7.12 21.43 1.61
C GLY A 126 -7.20 21.11 0.11
N ILE A 127 -6.29 20.31 -0.44
CA ILE A 127 -6.35 19.85 -1.84
C ILE A 127 -7.45 18.80 -2.02
N SER A 128 -7.68 17.98 -1.02
CA SER A 128 -8.78 17.02 -0.90
C SER A 128 -9.32 17.03 0.53
N ASN A 129 -10.26 16.16 0.86
CA ASN A 129 -10.83 16.14 2.20
C ASN A 129 -11.01 14.70 2.69
N TYR A 130 -10.57 14.42 3.93
CA TYR A 130 -10.79 13.14 4.60
C TYR A 130 -12.16 13.05 5.28
N MET A 131 -12.85 14.20 5.46
CA MET A 131 -14.01 14.34 6.33
C MET A 131 -15.34 13.89 5.72
N LYS A 132 -15.37 13.52 4.43
CA LYS A 132 -16.64 13.19 3.73
C LYS A 132 -17.11 11.75 3.91
N VAL A 133 -16.23 10.87 4.32
CA VAL A 133 -16.53 9.44 4.49
C VAL A 133 -16.26 9.05 5.93
N SER A 134 -17.15 8.24 6.52
CA SER A 134 -17.03 7.76 7.92
C SER A 134 -15.71 7.07 8.23
N ILE A 135 -15.11 6.43 7.23
CA ILE A 135 -13.81 5.75 7.30
C ILE A 135 -12.62 6.67 6.97
N CYS A 136 -12.85 7.97 6.86
CA CYS A 136 -11.81 9.00 6.68
C CYS A 136 -10.87 8.75 5.48
N LEU A 137 -11.42 8.30 4.35
CA LEU A 137 -10.69 8.16 3.10
C LEU A 137 -10.82 9.44 2.23
N PRO A 138 -9.81 9.78 1.41
CA PRO A 138 -9.84 10.94 0.52
C PRO A 138 -10.72 10.66 -0.71
N MET A 139 -12.02 10.52 -0.53
CA MET A 139 -13.01 10.24 -1.60
C MET A 139 -13.82 11.48 -1.98
N ASP A 140 -13.27 12.67 -1.79
CA ASP A 140 -13.93 13.90 -2.21
C ASP A 140 -13.81 14.09 -3.73
N VAL A 141 -14.95 14.10 -4.43
CA VAL A 141 -15.03 14.30 -5.89
C VAL A 141 -15.76 15.59 -6.27
N GLU A 142 -15.99 16.51 -5.33
CA GLU A 142 -16.72 17.74 -5.61
C GLU A 142 -15.86 18.78 -6.32
N THR A 143 -14.58 18.88 -5.97
CA THR A 143 -13.64 19.80 -6.60
C THR A 143 -12.81 19.12 -7.66
N THR A 144 -12.51 19.82 -8.76
CA THR A 144 -11.63 19.32 -9.83
C THR A 144 -10.25 18.93 -9.26
N LEU A 145 -9.77 19.65 -8.26
CA LEU A 145 -8.49 19.41 -7.62
C LEU A 145 -8.47 18.08 -6.86
N SER A 146 -9.54 17.79 -6.11
CA SER A 146 -9.70 16.50 -5.43
C SER A 146 -9.80 15.34 -6.41
N GLN A 147 -10.51 15.51 -7.54
CA GLN A 147 -10.60 14.50 -8.59
C GLN A 147 -9.22 14.20 -9.18
N VAL A 148 -8.44 15.22 -9.52
CA VAL A 148 -7.08 15.07 -10.05
C VAL A 148 -6.19 14.33 -9.03
N TYR A 149 -6.29 14.69 -7.75
CA TYR A 149 -5.54 14.02 -6.69
C TYR A 149 -5.84 12.52 -6.61
N ILE A 150 -7.13 12.14 -6.55
CA ILE A 150 -7.56 10.73 -6.50
C ILE A 150 -7.12 9.98 -7.75
N LEU A 151 -7.33 10.55 -8.94
CA LEU A 151 -6.93 9.93 -10.19
C LEU A 151 -5.41 9.75 -10.27
N THR A 152 -4.62 10.71 -9.79
CA THR A 152 -3.16 10.60 -9.76
C THR A 152 -2.71 9.44 -8.89
N ILE A 153 -3.24 9.30 -7.68
CA ILE A 153 -2.94 8.18 -6.79
C ILE A 153 -3.31 6.85 -7.45
N LEU A 154 -4.52 6.75 -8.03
CA LEU A 154 -4.97 5.53 -8.69
C LEU A 154 -4.09 5.14 -9.89
N ILE A 155 -3.71 6.10 -10.72
CA ILE A 155 -2.82 5.86 -11.86
C ILE A 155 -1.45 5.38 -11.37
N LEU A 156 -0.88 6.01 -10.35
CA LEU A 156 0.40 5.60 -9.77
C LEU A 156 0.35 4.16 -9.24
N ASN A 157 -0.71 3.80 -8.53
CA ASN A 157 -0.90 2.43 -8.03
C ASN A 157 -1.07 1.41 -9.17
N VAL A 158 -1.81 1.74 -10.23
CA VAL A 158 -1.95 0.89 -11.42
C VAL A 158 -0.61 0.70 -12.12
N VAL A 159 0.17 1.76 -12.31
CA VAL A 159 1.51 1.69 -12.90
C VAL A 159 2.43 0.83 -12.06
N ALA A 160 2.47 1.01 -10.73
CA ALA A 160 3.24 0.17 -9.82
C ALA A 160 2.85 -1.31 -9.95
N PHE A 161 1.55 -1.60 -10.01
CA PHE A 161 1.03 -2.95 -10.22
C PHE A 161 1.49 -3.57 -11.53
N ILE A 162 1.43 -2.82 -12.65
CA ILE A 162 1.90 -3.29 -13.96
C ILE A 162 3.40 -3.61 -13.90
N ILE A 163 4.21 -2.76 -13.24
CA ILE A 163 5.64 -3.01 -13.05
C ILE A 163 5.88 -4.30 -12.26
N ILE A 164 5.15 -4.49 -11.17
CA ILE A 164 5.24 -5.69 -10.33
C ILE A 164 4.90 -6.94 -11.16
N CYS A 165 3.79 -6.94 -11.88
CA CYS A 165 3.38 -8.07 -12.73
C CYS A 165 4.43 -8.37 -13.81
N ALA A 166 4.92 -7.36 -14.52
CA ALA A 166 5.93 -7.51 -15.55
C ALA A 166 7.24 -8.12 -15.00
N CYS A 167 7.68 -7.67 -13.82
CA CYS A 167 8.86 -8.23 -13.14
C CYS A 167 8.65 -9.70 -12.76
N TYR A 168 7.46 -10.06 -12.22
CA TYR A 168 7.17 -11.45 -11.85
C TYR A 168 7.09 -12.37 -13.06
N ILE A 169 6.50 -11.92 -14.16
CA ILE A 169 6.49 -12.67 -15.43
C ILE A 169 7.94 -12.95 -15.88
N LYS A 170 8.79 -11.93 -15.85
CA LYS A 170 10.21 -12.09 -16.20
C LYS A 170 10.94 -13.04 -15.26
N ILE A 171 10.74 -12.94 -13.95
CA ILE A 171 11.31 -13.86 -12.96
C ILE A 171 10.87 -15.30 -13.25
N TYR A 172 9.58 -15.50 -13.53
CA TYR A 172 9.03 -16.82 -13.85
C TYR A 172 9.72 -17.46 -15.07
N PHE A 173 9.86 -16.73 -16.17
CA PHE A 173 10.55 -17.22 -17.36
C PHE A 173 12.05 -17.46 -17.13
N THR A 174 12.70 -16.61 -16.35
CA THR A 174 14.13 -16.76 -16.02
C THR A 174 14.39 -18.01 -15.18
N VAL A 175 13.50 -18.31 -14.22
CA VAL A 175 13.63 -19.50 -13.36
C VAL A 175 13.33 -20.80 -14.11
N GLN A 176 12.57 -20.76 -15.19
CA GLN A 176 12.31 -21.94 -16.03
C GLN A 176 13.49 -22.32 -16.93
N ASN A 177 14.44 -21.43 -17.17
CA ASN A 177 15.63 -21.75 -17.97
C ASN A 177 16.64 -22.57 -17.14
N PRO A 178 16.93 -23.84 -17.52
CA PRO A 178 17.82 -24.72 -16.77
C PRO A 178 19.29 -24.24 -16.76
N GLU A 179 19.67 -23.35 -17.67
CA GLU A 179 21.01 -22.78 -17.75
C GLU A 179 21.29 -21.66 -16.72
N LEU A 180 20.25 -20.98 -16.25
CA LEU A 180 20.36 -20.04 -15.15
C LEU A 180 20.01 -20.76 -13.84
N MET A 181 20.99 -21.26 -13.14
CA MET A 181 20.87 -21.86 -11.80
C MET A 181 20.38 -20.83 -10.76
N ALA A 182 19.10 -20.48 -10.81
CA ALA A 182 18.44 -19.82 -9.69
C ALA A 182 18.43 -20.79 -8.50
N THR A 183 19.06 -20.42 -7.41
CA THR A 183 19.15 -21.26 -6.21
C THR A 183 17.74 -21.60 -5.73
N ASN A 184 17.46 -22.84 -5.36
CA ASN A 184 16.16 -23.28 -4.82
C ASN A 184 15.60 -22.37 -3.70
N LYS A 185 16.49 -21.66 -3.00
CA LYS A 185 16.18 -20.69 -1.95
C LYS A 185 15.55 -19.42 -2.52
N ASP A 186 16.07 -18.90 -3.62
CA ASP A 186 15.56 -17.65 -4.25
C ASP A 186 14.18 -17.88 -4.89
N THR A 187 13.97 -19.07 -5.47
CA THR A 187 12.67 -19.49 -6.00
C THR A 187 11.60 -19.61 -4.92
N LYS A 188 11.92 -20.16 -3.74
CA LYS A 188 10.98 -20.25 -2.61
C LYS A 188 10.62 -18.86 -2.07
N ILE A 189 11.58 -17.95 -2.00
CA ILE A 189 11.34 -16.57 -1.54
C ILE A 189 10.45 -15.82 -2.55
N ALA A 190 10.74 -15.96 -3.86
CA ALA A 190 9.92 -15.35 -4.91
C ALA A 190 8.45 -15.82 -4.86
N LYS A 191 8.21 -17.13 -4.68
CA LYS A 191 6.85 -17.68 -4.53
C LYS A 191 6.11 -17.09 -3.32
N LYS A 192 6.76 -16.97 -2.16
CA LYS A 192 6.14 -16.36 -0.97
C LYS A 192 5.78 -14.90 -1.19
N MET A 193 6.65 -14.15 -1.86
CA MET A 193 6.38 -12.75 -2.19
C MET A 193 5.26 -12.59 -3.22
N ALA A 194 5.17 -13.50 -4.21
CA ALA A 194 4.07 -13.50 -5.16
C ALA A 194 2.70 -13.65 -4.48
N VAL A 195 2.60 -14.50 -3.45
CA VAL A 195 1.36 -14.66 -2.67
C VAL A 195 1.00 -13.36 -1.93
N LEU A 196 1.98 -12.72 -1.28
CA LEU A 196 1.75 -11.45 -0.57
C LEU A 196 1.24 -10.36 -1.53
N ILE A 197 1.88 -10.22 -2.69
CA ILE A 197 1.47 -9.23 -3.69
C ILE A 197 0.08 -9.54 -4.25
N PHE A 198 -0.21 -10.82 -4.53
CA PHE A 198 -1.53 -11.22 -5.00
C PHE A 198 -2.62 -10.89 -3.96
N THR A 199 -2.35 -11.13 -2.69
CA THR A 199 -3.27 -10.79 -1.59
C THR A 199 -3.50 -9.28 -1.52
N ASP A 200 -2.43 -8.49 -1.55
CA ASP A 200 -2.50 -7.02 -1.49
C ASP A 200 -3.32 -6.44 -2.66
N VAL A 201 -3.05 -6.91 -3.87
CA VAL A 201 -3.81 -6.51 -5.07
C VAL A 201 -5.28 -6.92 -4.98
N THR A 202 -5.57 -8.13 -4.51
CA THR A 202 -6.96 -8.61 -4.36
C THR A 202 -7.73 -7.76 -3.36
N CYS A 203 -7.08 -7.29 -2.31
CA CYS A 203 -7.67 -6.37 -1.32
C CYS A 203 -7.86 -4.95 -1.88
N MET A 204 -6.90 -4.44 -2.66
CA MET A 204 -6.94 -3.06 -3.17
C MET A 204 -7.78 -2.89 -4.44
N ALA A 205 -7.93 -3.93 -5.27
CA ALA A 205 -8.66 -3.86 -6.54
C ALA A 205 -10.12 -3.41 -6.39
N PRO A 206 -10.92 -3.92 -5.43
CA PRO A 206 -12.29 -3.47 -5.24
C PRO A 206 -12.38 -1.98 -4.88
N ILE A 207 -11.51 -1.52 -3.97
CA ILE A 207 -11.48 -0.11 -3.54
C ILE A 207 -11.14 0.79 -4.71
N SER A 208 -10.13 0.43 -5.51
CA SER A 208 -9.72 1.16 -6.70
C SER A 208 -10.83 1.21 -7.76
N PHE A 209 -11.55 0.12 -7.97
CA PHE A 209 -12.67 0.06 -8.89
C PHE A 209 -13.80 1.02 -8.49
N PHE A 210 -14.18 1.03 -7.21
CA PHE A 210 -15.22 1.94 -6.71
C PHE A 210 -14.77 3.40 -6.73
N ALA A 211 -13.51 3.68 -6.41
CA ALA A 211 -12.96 5.04 -6.46
C ALA A 211 -12.93 5.57 -7.91
N ILE A 212 -12.56 4.75 -8.90
CA ILE A 212 -12.61 5.09 -10.32
C ILE A 212 -14.06 5.34 -10.76
N SER A 213 -14.99 4.45 -10.41
CA SER A 213 -16.41 4.60 -10.75
C SER A 213 -17.01 5.88 -10.16
N ALA A 214 -16.63 6.24 -8.93
CA ALA A 214 -17.05 7.48 -8.29
C ALA A 214 -16.44 8.72 -8.98
N ALA A 215 -15.16 8.68 -9.35
CA ALA A 215 -14.48 9.78 -10.02
C ALA A 215 -15.09 10.10 -11.39
N PHE A 216 -15.52 9.05 -12.13
CA PHE A 216 -16.19 9.21 -13.44
C PHE A 216 -17.70 9.46 -13.32
N LYS A 217 -18.25 9.63 -12.10
CA LYS A 217 -19.69 9.81 -11.85
C LYS A 217 -20.56 8.75 -12.55
N MET A 218 -20.03 7.53 -12.70
CA MET A 218 -20.80 6.44 -13.30
C MET A 218 -21.92 6.01 -12.35
N PRO A 219 -23.18 5.81 -12.83
CA PRO A 219 -24.33 5.45 -11.98
C PRO A 219 -24.29 4.01 -11.46
N LEU A 220 -23.12 3.40 -11.37
CA LEU A 220 -22.91 2.03 -10.89
C LEU A 220 -23.04 1.91 -9.36
N ILE A 221 -23.10 3.03 -8.64
CA ILE A 221 -23.22 3.04 -7.18
C ILE A 221 -24.69 3.24 -6.81
N THR A 222 -25.52 2.22 -7.05
CA THR A 222 -26.81 2.11 -6.40
C THR A 222 -26.57 1.66 -4.95
N VAL A 223 -27.40 2.13 -4.02
CA VAL A 223 -27.34 1.85 -2.57
C VAL A 223 -27.16 0.35 -2.25
N THR A 224 -27.61 -0.54 -3.13
CA THR A 224 -27.46 -1.98 -3.04
C THR A 224 -26.00 -2.44 -3.15
N ASN A 225 -25.18 -1.79 -3.98
CA ASN A 225 -23.76 -2.16 -4.17
C ASN A 225 -22.88 -1.66 -3.02
N SER A 226 -23.29 -0.59 -2.34
CA SER A 226 -22.64 -0.11 -1.11
C SER A 226 -22.73 -1.14 0.03
N LYS A 227 -23.84 -1.89 0.11
CA LYS A 227 -24.01 -2.98 1.10
C LYS A 227 -23.10 -4.17 0.79
N VAL A 228 -22.88 -4.49 -0.48
CA VAL A 228 -21.95 -5.57 -0.89
C VAL A 228 -20.50 -5.21 -0.54
N LEU A 229 -20.13 -3.94 -0.68
CA LEU A 229 -18.81 -3.46 -0.28
C LEU A 229 -18.63 -3.60 1.24
N LEU A 230 -19.64 -3.23 2.03
CA LEU A 230 -19.64 -3.37 3.48
C LEU A 230 -19.49 -4.83 3.92
N VAL A 231 -20.16 -5.77 3.23
CA VAL A 231 -20.09 -7.21 3.52
C VAL A 231 -18.74 -7.83 3.12
N LEU A 232 -18.07 -7.31 2.07
CA LEU A 232 -16.75 -7.79 1.64
C LEU A 232 -15.60 -7.30 2.55
N PHE A 233 -15.79 -6.20 3.28
CA PHE A 233 -14.78 -5.62 4.17
C PHE A 233 -15.12 -5.76 5.66
N TYR A 234 -16.27 -6.33 6.00
CA TYR A 234 -16.65 -6.70 7.36
C TYR A 234 -16.85 -8.22 7.38
N PRO A 235 -15.84 -9.00 7.85
CA PRO A 235 -16.05 -10.40 8.20
C PRO A 235 -16.96 -10.54 9.43
#